data_9594db8ba84fa1af3b9803881a714a54
#
_entry.id   9594db8ba84fa1af3b9803881a714a54
#
_cell.length_a   1.000
_cell.length_b   1.000
_cell.length_c   1.000
_cell.angle_alpha   90.00
_cell.angle_beta   90.00
_cell.angle_gamma   90.00
#
_symmetry.space_group_name_H-M   'P 1'
#
loop_
_entity.id
_entity.type
_entity.pdbx_description
1 polymer ?
#
loop_
_entity_poly.entity_id
_entity_poly.type
_entity_poly.pdbx_seq_one_letter_code
_entity_poly.pdbx_strand_id
1 'polypeptide(L)'
;MTTSFSLRTLSRDDILHHLPALSDILASCVNGGASVSFMLPFSAHTATTFWQQTADSVAAGERIVLVALDASEQPIGTVQLITRQPENQPHRADVAKLLVHQNARRQGIANALMSELEHVARQEGKTVLVLDTAAGSGAEQFYVRCGWEKVGEIPRYALMPDGEMTATSLFYKFLP
;
A
#
# COMPACT_ATOMS: atom_id res chain seq x y z
N MET A 1 19.16 -18.83 1.47
CA MET A 1 19.71 -17.46 1.37
C MET A 1 18.64 -16.46 1.72
N THR A 2 18.85 -15.65 2.72
CA THR A 2 18.00 -14.52 3.02
C THR A 2 18.24 -13.45 1.94
N THR A 3 17.23 -13.17 1.12
CA THR A 3 17.30 -12.08 0.16
C THR A 3 17.35 -10.78 0.96
N SER A 4 18.38 -9.99 0.77
CA SER A 4 18.54 -8.72 1.46
C SER A 4 17.72 -7.64 0.78
N PHE A 5 16.95 -6.89 1.54
CA PHE A 5 16.26 -5.68 1.08
C PHE A 5 16.41 -4.57 2.13
N SER A 6 16.22 -3.34 1.71
CA SER A 6 16.22 -2.17 2.59
C SER A 6 14.91 -1.41 2.44
N LEU A 7 14.55 -0.63 3.47
CA LEU A 7 13.34 0.18 3.47
C LEU A 7 13.70 1.66 3.35
N ARG A 8 12.88 2.41 2.62
CA ARG A 8 13.13 3.82 2.37
C ARG A 8 11.82 4.58 2.17
N THR A 9 11.78 5.82 2.65
CA THR A 9 10.72 6.78 2.32
C THR A 9 11.10 7.51 1.05
N LEU A 10 10.15 7.66 0.12
CA LEU A 10 10.38 8.32 -1.16
C LEU A 10 9.85 9.74 -1.17
N SER A 11 10.69 10.68 -1.62
CA SER A 11 10.26 12.02 -2.00
C SER A 11 9.54 12.01 -3.35
N ARG A 12 8.98 13.14 -3.76
CA ARG A 12 8.42 13.32 -5.11
C ARG A 12 9.45 12.93 -6.18
N ASP A 13 10.67 13.46 -6.09
CA ASP A 13 11.72 13.21 -7.07
C ASP A 13 12.16 11.74 -7.07
N ASP A 14 12.21 11.12 -5.90
CA ASP A 14 12.51 9.69 -5.79
C ASP A 14 11.46 8.84 -6.51
N ILE A 15 10.17 9.17 -6.33
CA ILE A 15 9.08 8.46 -7.03
C ILE A 15 9.23 8.59 -8.53
N LEU A 16 9.50 9.80 -9.02
CA LEU A 16 9.67 10.03 -10.45
C LEU A 16 10.90 9.31 -11.00
N HIS A 17 11.98 9.23 -10.21
CA HIS A 17 13.18 8.48 -10.57
C HIS A 17 12.90 6.98 -10.69
N HIS A 18 12.07 6.43 -9.82
CA HIS A 18 11.74 4.99 -9.77
C HIS A 18 10.44 4.64 -10.53
N LEU A 19 9.96 5.53 -11.37
CA LEU A 19 8.67 5.39 -12.04
C LEU A 19 8.50 4.04 -12.76
N PRO A 20 9.47 3.54 -13.55
CA PRO A 20 9.33 2.24 -14.21
C PRO A 20 9.15 1.07 -13.24
N ALA A 21 9.98 0.99 -12.19
CA ALA A 21 9.91 -0.10 -11.22
C ALA A 21 8.63 -0.05 -10.39
N LEU A 22 8.20 1.14 -9.95
CA LEU A 22 6.95 1.31 -9.21
C LEU A 22 5.74 0.96 -10.07
N SER A 23 5.75 1.35 -11.35
CA SER A 23 4.69 1.01 -12.29
C SER A 23 4.63 -0.51 -12.54
N ASP A 24 5.76 -1.17 -12.58
CA ASP A 24 5.84 -2.63 -12.72
C ASP A 24 5.29 -3.36 -11.49
N ILE A 25 5.55 -2.87 -10.29
CA ILE A 25 4.94 -3.42 -9.05
C ILE A 25 3.42 -3.34 -9.15
N LEU A 26 2.88 -2.19 -9.49
CA LEU A 26 1.43 -1.99 -9.58
C LEU A 26 0.83 -2.91 -10.66
N ALA A 27 1.42 -2.95 -11.84
CA ALA A 27 0.96 -3.80 -12.94
C ALA A 27 1.01 -5.29 -12.55
N SER A 28 2.10 -5.73 -11.91
CA SER A 28 2.26 -7.10 -11.43
C SER A 28 1.12 -7.49 -10.49
N CYS A 29 0.76 -6.61 -9.57
CA CYS A 29 -0.30 -6.89 -8.59
C CYS A 29 -1.70 -6.88 -9.24
N VAL A 30 -2.01 -5.91 -10.09
CA VAL A 30 -3.31 -5.84 -10.79
C VAL A 30 -3.50 -7.03 -11.72
N ASN A 31 -2.49 -7.36 -12.51
CA ASN A 31 -2.52 -8.52 -13.41
C ASN A 31 -2.60 -9.85 -12.63
N GLY A 32 -2.11 -9.87 -11.41
CA GLY A 32 -2.24 -11.01 -10.50
C GLY A 32 -3.58 -11.09 -9.77
N GLY A 33 -4.51 -10.17 -10.04
CA GLY A 33 -5.86 -10.18 -9.48
C GLY A 33 -6.05 -9.37 -8.20
N ALA A 34 -5.07 -8.57 -7.77
CA ALA A 34 -5.20 -7.75 -6.57
C ALA A 34 -6.23 -6.64 -6.76
N SER A 35 -7.09 -6.47 -5.76
CA SER A 35 -8.09 -5.39 -5.73
C SER A 35 -7.44 -4.13 -5.15
N VAL A 36 -6.98 -3.25 -6.04
CA VAL A 36 -6.28 -2.02 -5.67
C VAL A 36 -6.77 -0.82 -6.48
N SER A 37 -8.05 -0.77 -6.73
CA SER A 37 -8.79 0.30 -7.43
C SER A 37 -8.69 0.25 -8.95
N PHE A 38 -8.04 -0.72 -9.55
CA PHE A 38 -7.83 -0.80 -11.00
C PHE A 38 -8.49 -2.03 -11.62
N MET A 39 -8.84 -1.88 -12.91
CA MET A 39 -9.51 -2.91 -13.70
C MET A 39 -8.59 -3.44 -14.80
N LEU A 40 -8.85 -4.67 -15.25
CA LEU A 40 -8.25 -5.22 -16.45
C LEU A 40 -9.05 -4.80 -17.70
N PRO A 41 -8.43 -4.55 -18.84
CA PRO A 41 -6.98 -4.58 -19.07
C PRO A 41 -6.28 -3.38 -18.43
N PHE A 42 -5.11 -3.61 -17.84
CA PHE A 42 -4.36 -2.59 -17.12
C PHE A 42 -3.15 -2.15 -17.94
N SER A 43 -3.05 -0.87 -18.26
CA SER A 43 -1.98 -0.34 -19.12
C SER A 43 -0.82 0.24 -18.32
N ALA A 44 0.37 0.22 -18.92
CA ALA A 44 1.55 0.89 -18.38
C ALA A 44 1.32 2.40 -18.20
N HIS A 45 0.56 3.02 -19.09
CA HIS A 45 0.21 4.43 -18.99
C HIS A 45 -0.62 4.73 -17.73
N THR A 46 -1.60 3.88 -17.42
CA THR A 46 -2.41 4.02 -16.20
C THR A 46 -1.54 3.92 -14.95
N ALA A 47 -0.60 2.97 -14.92
CA ALA A 47 0.32 2.81 -13.81
C ALA A 47 1.22 4.04 -13.64
N THR A 48 1.78 4.54 -14.72
CA THR A 48 2.62 5.72 -14.71
C THR A 48 1.87 6.95 -14.20
N THR A 49 0.66 7.18 -14.71
CA THR A 49 -0.20 8.29 -14.28
C THR A 49 -0.51 8.22 -12.78
N PHE A 50 -0.83 7.03 -12.28
CA PHE A 50 -1.05 6.82 -10.84
C PHE A 50 0.15 7.27 -10.01
N TRP A 51 1.36 6.86 -10.40
CA TRP A 51 2.56 7.19 -9.64
C TRP A 51 2.97 8.65 -9.77
N GLN A 52 2.71 9.29 -10.92
CA GLN A 52 2.91 10.73 -11.09
C GLN A 52 1.99 11.53 -10.15
N GLN A 53 0.73 11.15 -10.07
CA GLN A 53 -0.23 11.76 -9.14
C GLN A 53 0.16 11.52 -7.69
N THR A 54 0.64 10.32 -7.38
CA THR A 54 1.15 9.99 -6.04
C THR A 54 2.33 10.87 -5.68
N ALA A 55 3.27 11.09 -6.61
CA ALA A 55 4.42 11.98 -6.41
C ALA A 55 3.98 13.41 -6.08
N ASP A 56 3.00 13.93 -6.79
CA ASP A 56 2.45 15.27 -6.54
C ASP A 56 1.77 15.34 -5.16
N SER A 57 1.06 14.29 -4.78
CA SER A 57 0.42 14.19 -3.46
C SER A 57 1.44 14.17 -2.32
N VAL A 58 2.57 13.47 -2.51
CA VAL A 58 3.69 13.48 -1.56
C VAL A 58 4.27 14.89 -1.41
N ALA A 59 4.51 15.58 -2.52
CA ALA A 59 5.02 16.96 -2.51
C ALA A 59 4.07 17.92 -1.80
N ALA A 60 2.76 17.68 -1.90
CA ALA A 60 1.74 18.48 -1.21
C ALA A 60 1.58 18.15 0.28
N GLY A 61 2.35 17.18 0.81
CA GLY A 61 2.27 16.78 2.21
C GLY A 61 1.04 15.95 2.57
N GLU A 62 0.40 15.33 1.58
CA GLU A 62 -0.85 14.59 1.79
C GLU A 62 -0.63 13.14 2.19
N ARG A 63 0.53 12.57 1.85
CA ARG A 63 0.87 11.17 2.12
C ARG A 63 2.36 10.93 2.15
N ILE A 64 2.72 9.77 2.70
CA ILE A 64 4.08 9.25 2.75
C ILE A 64 4.09 7.92 2.01
N VAL A 65 5.10 7.73 1.17
CA VAL A 65 5.30 6.47 0.43
C VAL A 65 6.55 5.78 0.92
N LEU A 66 6.40 4.52 1.34
CA LEU A 66 7.52 3.66 1.72
C LEU A 66 7.75 2.62 0.64
N VAL A 67 9.00 2.26 0.42
CA VAL A 67 9.38 1.18 -0.48
C VAL A 67 10.38 0.23 0.17
N ALA A 68 10.35 -1.01 -0.30
CA ALA A 68 11.42 -1.95 -0.11
C ALA A 68 12.27 -1.98 -1.40
N LEU A 69 13.57 -1.85 -1.24
CA LEU A 69 14.55 -1.85 -2.33
C LEU A 69 15.35 -3.14 -2.29
N ASP A 70 15.59 -3.75 -3.44
CA ASP A 70 16.46 -4.92 -3.55
C ASP A 70 17.95 -4.52 -3.49
N ALA A 71 18.85 -5.50 -3.65
CA ALA A 71 20.29 -5.26 -3.61
C ALA A 71 20.79 -4.32 -4.71
N SER A 72 20.03 -4.16 -5.79
CA SER A 72 20.31 -3.22 -6.89
C SER A 72 19.61 -1.88 -6.70
N GLU A 73 19.06 -1.61 -5.52
CA GLU A 73 18.31 -0.38 -5.18
C GLU A 73 17.05 -0.18 -6.04
N GLN A 74 16.46 -1.27 -6.53
CA GLN A 74 15.19 -1.21 -7.26
C GLN A 74 14.01 -1.50 -6.35
N PRO A 75 12.92 -0.71 -6.43
CA PRO A 75 11.68 -1.00 -5.69
C PRO A 75 11.11 -2.38 -6.02
N ILE A 76 10.81 -3.15 -4.98
CA ILE A 76 10.19 -4.47 -5.09
C ILE A 76 8.91 -4.60 -4.26
N GLY A 77 8.63 -3.63 -3.42
CA GLY A 77 7.42 -3.54 -2.61
C GLY A 77 7.19 -2.11 -2.16
N THR A 78 5.94 -1.78 -1.82
CA THR A 78 5.56 -0.42 -1.42
C THR A 78 4.32 -0.42 -0.54
N VAL A 79 4.15 0.64 0.25
CA VAL A 79 2.93 0.92 1.01
C VAL A 79 2.80 2.43 1.17
N GLN A 80 1.58 2.93 1.27
CA GLN A 80 1.31 4.35 1.44
C GLN A 80 0.61 4.63 2.77
N LEU A 81 1.01 5.70 3.43
CA LEU A 81 0.35 6.24 4.60
C LEU A 81 -0.28 7.58 4.20
N ILE A 82 -1.61 7.65 4.20
CA ILE A 82 -2.35 8.85 3.84
C ILE A 82 -2.57 9.65 5.11
N THR A 83 -1.75 10.69 5.30
CA THR A 83 -1.69 11.48 6.54
C THR A 83 -2.69 12.63 6.54
N ARG A 84 -3.05 13.16 5.37
CA ARG A 84 -4.04 14.22 5.27
C ARG A 84 -5.44 13.66 5.50
N GLN A 85 -6.08 14.13 6.56
CA GLN A 85 -7.40 13.71 7.00
C GLN A 85 -8.25 14.95 7.31
N PRO A 86 -9.57 14.79 7.49
CA PRO A 86 -10.42 15.89 7.93
C PRO A 86 -9.89 16.55 9.22
N GLU A 87 -10.22 17.81 9.39
CA GLU A 87 -9.70 18.66 10.49
C GLU A 87 -9.90 18.02 11.88
N ASN A 88 -11.00 17.28 12.07
CA ASN A 88 -11.30 16.62 13.35
C ASN A 88 -10.66 15.25 13.52
N GLN A 89 -9.77 14.83 12.59
CA GLN A 89 -9.11 13.53 12.61
C GLN A 89 -7.59 13.68 12.44
N PRO A 90 -6.93 14.58 13.21
CA PRO A 90 -5.48 14.78 13.07
C PRO A 90 -4.67 13.58 13.54
N HIS A 91 -5.26 12.73 14.37
CA HIS A 91 -4.65 11.54 14.98
C HIS A 91 -4.78 10.29 14.12
N ARG A 92 -5.52 10.34 12.99
CA ARG A 92 -5.83 9.17 12.14
C ARG A 92 -5.08 9.24 10.82
N ALA A 93 -4.74 8.09 10.27
CA ALA A 93 -4.24 7.96 8.91
C ALA A 93 -4.82 6.70 8.25
N ASP A 94 -4.91 6.73 6.92
CA ASP A 94 -5.29 5.58 6.13
C ASP A 94 -4.04 4.89 5.60
N VAL A 95 -4.06 3.55 5.59
CA VAL A 95 -3.03 2.72 4.97
C VAL A 95 -3.58 2.21 3.65
N ALA A 96 -2.81 2.38 2.58
CA ALA A 96 -3.25 2.00 1.24
C ALA A 96 -2.09 1.46 0.40
N LYS A 97 -2.44 0.69 -0.60
CA LYS A 97 -1.49 0.24 -1.64
C LYS A 97 -0.28 -0.51 -1.07
N LEU A 98 -0.53 -1.44 -0.15
CA LEU A 98 0.49 -2.42 0.22
C LEU A 98 0.63 -3.42 -0.94
N LEU A 99 1.72 -3.29 -1.68
CA LEU A 99 1.97 -4.06 -2.89
C LEU A 99 3.37 -4.66 -2.83
N VAL A 100 3.48 -5.94 -3.14
CA VAL A 100 4.77 -6.63 -3.29
C VAL A 100 4.79 -7.25 -4.68
N HIS A 101 5.85 -6.99 -5.45
CA HIS A 101 6.01 -7.57 -6.78
C HIS A 101 5.92 -9.09 -6.68
N GLN A 102 5.23 -9.74 -7.62
CA GLN A 102 5.02 -11.21 -7.58
C GLN A 102 6.32 -12.00 -7.46
N ASN A 103 7.39 -11.52 -8.08
CA ASN A 103 8.70 -12.16 -8.03
C ASN A 103 9.44 -11.96 -6.70
N ALA A 104 8.95 -11.06 -5.84
CA ALA A 104 9.58 -10.73 -4.55
C ALA A 104 8.76 -11.23 -3.35
N ARG A 105 7.77 -12.08 -3.58
CA ARG A 105 6.91 -12.62 -2.51
C ARG A 105 7.64 -13.62 -1.63
N ARG A 106 7.10 -13.82 -0.40
CA ARG A 106 7.61 -14.76 0.60
C ARG A 106 9.01 -14.41 1.15
N GLN A 107 9.37 -13.12 1.16
CA GLN A 107 10.63 -12.63 1.70
C GLN A 107 10.46 -11.78 2.96
N GLY A 108 9.24 -11.70 3.50
CA GLY A 108 8.94 -10.86 4.67
C GLY A 108 8.83 -9.36 4.37
N ILE A 109 8.74 -8.98 3.09
CA ILE A 109 8.71 -7.57 2.67
C ILE A 109 7.45 -6.87 3.20
N ALA A 110 6.27 -7.49 3.07
CA ALA A 110 5.03 -6.91 3.55
C ALA A 110 5.05 -6.65 5.06
N ASN A 111 5.55 -7.60 5.85
CA ASN A 111 5.71 -7.42 7.29
C ASN A 111 6.66 -6.27 7.62
N ALA A 112 7.78 -6.18 6.93
CA ALA A 112 8.77 -5.13 7.15
C ALA A 112 8.21 -3.76 6.79
N LEU A 113 7.49 -3.65 5.67
CA LEU A 113 6.84 -2.41 5.26
C LEU A 113 5.80 -1.96 6.28
N MET A 114 4.96 -2.86 6.77
CA MET A 114 3.93 -2.51 7.76
C MET A 114 4.54 -2.10 9.10
N SER A 115 5.62 -2.75 9.52
CA SER A 115 6.33 -2.39 10.75
C SER A 115 6.94 -0.99 10.65
N GLU A 116 7.61 -0.68 9.54
CA GLU A 116 8.19 0.65 9.30
C GLU A 116 7.10 1.71 9.15
N LEU A 117 5.99 1.38 8.49
CA LEU A 117 4.87 2.29 8.35
C LEU A 117 4.30 2.71 9.70
N GLU A 118 4.17 1.79 10.66
CA GLU A 118 3.72 2.11 12.01
C GLU A 118 4.70 3.04 12.73
N HIS A 119 6.00 2.81 12.56
CA HIS A 119 7.02 3.69 13.12
C HIS A 119 6.89 5.11 12.55
N VAL A 120 6.78 5.24 11.23
CA VAL A 120 6.58 6.53 10.55
C VAL A 120 5.27 7.20 10.99
N ALA A 121 4.20 6.42 11.12
CA ALA A 121 2.90 6.94 11.57
C ALA A 121 3.00 7.54 12.99
N ARG A 122 3.71 6.89 13.90
CA ARG A 122 3.96 7.44 15.24
C ARG A 122 4.74 8.75 15.18
N GLN A 123 5.73 8.84 14.33
CA GLN A 123 6.50 10.09 14.12
C GLN A 123 5.60 11.22 13.61
N GLU A 124 4.59 10.88 12.82
CA GLU A 124 3.60 11.83 12.30
C GLU A 124 2.49 12.16 13.31
N GLY A 125 2.56 11.63 14.53
CA GLY A 125 1.57 11.87 15.58
C GLY A 125 0.28 11.10 15.38
N LYS A 126 0.28 10.04 14.57
CA LYS A 126 -0.89 9.22 14.35
C LYS A 126 -1.02 8.13 15.41
N THR A 127 -2.23 7.98 15.95
CA THR A 127 -2.55 6.97 16.97
C THR A 127 -3.57 5.96 16.49
N VAL A 128 -4.24 6.23 15.37
CA VAL A 128 -5.24 5.34 14.77
C VAL A 128 -4.95 5.17 13.29
N LEU A 129 -4.83 3.92 12.86
CA LEU A 129 -4.70 3.55 11.46
C LEU A 129 -5.95 2.79 10.99
N VAL A 130 -6.36 3.04 9.75
CA VAL A 130 -7.51 2.38 9.13
C VAL A 130 -7.09 1.87 7.75
N LEU A 131 -7.58 0.71 7.37
CA LEU A 131 -7.46 0.18 6.01
C LEU A 131 -8.69 -0.66 5.65
N ASP A 132 -8.85 -0.89 4.35
CA ASP A 132 -9.78 -1.89 3.86
C ASP A 132 -9.10 -2.79 2.84
N THR A 133 -9.61 -4.00 2.71
CA THR A 133 -9.10 -5.01 1.77
C THR A 133 -10.26 -5.87 1.25
N ALA A 134 -10.11 -6.44 0.06
CA ALA A 134 -11.14 -7.30 -0.51
C ALA A 134 -11.43 -8.48 0.42
N ALA A 135 -12.69 -8.70 0.70
CA ALA A 135 -13.13 -9.78 1.58
C ALA A 135 -12.76 -11.15 0.99
N GLY A 136 -12.37 -12.08 1.86
CA GLY A 136 -12.00 -13.43 1.47
C GLY A 136 -10.62 -13.56 0.86
N SER A 137 -9.83 -12.48 0.80
CA SER A 137 -8.45 -12.51 0.34
C SER A 137 -7.51 -12.96 1.47
N GLY A 138 -6.34 -13.53 1.12
CA GLY A 138 -5.31 -13.88 2.10
C GLY A 138 -4.77 -12.68 2.87
N ALA A 139 -5.01 -11.46 2.40
CA ALA A 139 -4.61 -10.22 3.05
C ALA A 139 -5.28 -10.04 4.41
N GLU A 140 -6.53 -10.48 4.58
CA GLU A 140 -7.23 -10.36 5.87
C GLU A 140 -6.46 -11.07 6.99
N GLN A 141 -6.03 -12.31 6.74
CA GLN A 141 -5.25 -13.09 7.71
C GLN A 141 -3.91 -12.44 8.01
N PHE A 142 -3.28 -11.86 6.99
CA PHE A 142 -2.04 -11.12 7.14
C PHE A 142 -2.22 -9.94 8.11
N TYR A 143 -3.26 -9.13 7.94
CA TYR A 143 -3.52 -7.98 8.82
C TYR A 143 -3.84 -8.42 10.25
N VAL A 144 -4.60 -9.49 10.43
CA VAL A 144 -4.85 -10.03 11.77
C VAL A 144 -3.54 -10.44 12.45
N ARG A 145 -2.63 -11.10 11.73
CA ARG A 145 -1.31 -11.46 12.27
C ARG A 145 -0.47 -10.24 12.60
N CYS A 146 -0.66 -9.12 11.88
CA CYS A 146 0.01 -7.85 12.17
C CYS A 146 -0.64 -7.07 13.33
N GLY A 147 -1.65 -7.62 13.98
CA GLY A 147 -2.30 -7.02 15.14
C GLY A 147 -3.46 -6.08 14.82
N TRP A 148 -3.97 -6.11 13.58
CA TRP A 148 -5.13 -5.33 13.17
C TRP A 148 -6.42 -6.03 13.60
N GLU A 149 -7.45 -5.23 13.90
CA GLU A 149 -8.77 -5.71 14.27
C GLU A 149 -9.77 -5.45 13.14
N LYS A 150 -10.57 -6.47 12.82
CA LYS A 150 -11.62 -6.37 11.81
C LYS A 150 -12.86 -5.69 12.40
N VAL A 151 -13.32 -4.64 11.73
CA VAL A 151 -14.56 -3.94 12.09
C VAL A 151 -15.78 -4.69 11.55
N GLY A 152 -15.71 -5.10 10.27
CA GLY A 152 -16.81 -5.73 9.56
C GLY A 152 -16.60 -5.65 8.05
N GLU A 153 -17.66 -5.93 7.31
CA GLU A 153 -17.63 -5.94 5.85
C GLU A 153 -18.72 -5.03 5.26
N ILE A 154 -18.39 -4.40 4.13
CA ILE A 154 -19.37 -3.69 3.31
C ILE A 154 -19.60 -4.54 2.04
N PRO A 155 -20.81 -5.10 1.87
CA PRO A 155 -21.11 -5.90 0.66
C PRO A 155 -21.12 -5.03 -0.59
N ARG A 156 -20.82 -5.64 -1.73
CA ARG A 156 -20.89 -4.97 -3.05
C ARG A 156 -20.11 -3.67 -3.13
N TYR A 157 -18.95 -3.65 -2.52
CA TYR A 157 -18.17 -2.43 -2.35
C TYR A 157 -17.38 -2.05 -3.60
N ALA A 158 -16.80 -3.03 -4.28
CA ALA A 158 -15.93 -2.77 -5.42
C ALA A 158 -15.94 -3.93 -6.40
N LEU A 159 -15.38 -3.69 -7.58
CA LEU A 159 -15.14 -4.73 -8.57
C LEU A 159 -13.70 -5.23 -8.45
N MET A 160 -13.53 -6.53 -8.54
CA MET A 160 -12.21 -7.14 -8.76
C MET A 160 -11.71 -6.75 -10.16
N PRO A 161 -10.41 -6.86 -10.45
CA PRO A 161 -9.88 -6.51 -11.78
C PRO A 161 -10.60 -7.20 -12.94
N ASP A 162 -11.13 -8.40 -12.74
CA ASP A 162 -11.89 -9.18 -13.73
C ASP A 162 -13.35 -8.79 -13.85
N GLY A 163 -13.83 -7.85 -13.03
CA GLY A 163 -15.22 -7.38 -13.03
C GLY A 163 -16.14 -8.07 -12.03
N GLU A 164 -15.68 -9.04 -11.27
CA GLU A 164 -16.47 -9.65 -10.19
C GLU A 164 -16.71 -8.67 -9.05
N MET A 165 -17.95 -8.59 -8.58
CA MET A 165 -18.31 -7.77 -7.43
C MET A 165 -17.77 -8.40 -6.15
N THR A 166 -17.16 -7.58 -5.26
CA THR A 166 -16.63 -8.05 -3.99
C THR A 166 -16.99 -7.12 -2.84
N ALA A 167 -17.13 -7.70 -1.65
CA ALA A 167 -17.20 -6.94 -0.42
C ALA A 167 -15.81 -6.44 -0.02
N THR A 168 -15.75 -5.40 0.78
CA THR A 168 -14.52 -4.99 1.44
C THR A 168 -14.58 -5.29 2.94
N SER A 169 -13.45 -5.67 3.52
CA SER A 169 -13.28 -5.85 4.95
C SER A 169 -12.54 -4.67 5.51
N LEU A 170 -13.09 -4.03 6.54
CA LEU A 170 -12.51 -2.85 7.20
C LEU A 170 -11.73 -3.28 8.44
N PHE A 171 -10.55 -2.71 8.59
CA PHE A 171 -9.64 -2.97 9.72
C PHE A 171 -9.15 -1.67 10.33
N TYR A 172 -8.85 -1.72 11.63
CA TYR A 172 -8.19 -0.62 12.32
C TYR A 172 -7.06 -1.14 13.22
N LYS A 173 -6.15 -0.26 13.57
CA LYS A 173 -5.11 -0.54 14.56
C LYS A 173 -4.83 0.73 15.37
N PHE A 174 -4.79 0.59 16.69
CA PHE A 174 -4.32 1.66 17.57
C PHE A 174 -2.80 1.55 17.73
N LEU A 175 -2.14 2.70 17.69
CA LEU A 175 -0.70 2.79 17.93
C LEU A 175 -0.48 3.35 19.33
N PRO A 176 0.27 2.64 20.18
CA PRO A 176 0.60 3.13 21.52
C PRO A 176 1.54 4.33 21.48
#